data_00de5334793137d01167098cc94d29e0
#
_entry.id   00de5334793137d01167098cc94d29e0
#
_cell.length_a   1.000
_cell.length_b   1.000
_cell.length_c   1.000
_cell.angle_alpha   90.00
_cell.angle_beta   90.00
_cell.angle_gamma   90.00
#
_symmetry.space_group_name_H-M   'P 1'
#
loop_
_entity.id
_entity.type
_entity.pdbx_description
1 polymer ?
#
loop_
_entity_poly.entity_id
_entity_poly.type
_entity_poly.pdbx_seq_one_letter_code
_entity_poly.pdbx_strand_id
1 'polypeptide(L)'
;MIVACAANFQQFMDPGATERNMETLAPVRAQEKSAGSRFRELLSLLRALFFIDLLIYFYTVICGAASLIGSLFDSEGRWQHGCARLWSRLILKTSRIRLKVEGLENVPRDRTLIFCANHPSAMDIPILFVCLPVQFRFVAKRSLFNIPFLGWHLWRSGHIPVERDKPHKAMKSLDQAAERIRAGCSVVLFPEGHRSRDGSMGAFKSGSFYLAVKSGAPVIPITISGSRAVLKPDSLHVRPGVVEIIIHPQISTEGLTVDDVNSLCACVRERILSRFQPEVVAAPPLSADDSHHPFS
;
A
#
# COMPACT_ATOMS: atom_id res chain seq x y z
N MET A 1 16.30 14.85 15.15
CA MET A 1 15.75 13.51 14.78
C MET A 1 16.33 13.01 13.45
N ILE A 2 16.43 13.84 12.41
CA ILE A 2 17.07 13.49 11.11
C ILE A 2 18.57 13.23 11.28
N VAL A 3 19.26 14.01 12.11
CA VAL A 3 20.70 13.86 12.43
C VAL A 3 20.99 12.54 13.17
N ALA A 4 20.05 12.05 14.00
CA ALA A 4 20.18 10.75 14.68
C ALA A 4 19.99 9.55 13.73
N CYS A 5 19.21 9.72 12.64
CA CYS A 5 19.03 8.69 11.61
C CYS A 5 20.29 8.56 10.73
N ALA A 6 20.97 9.68 10.44
CA ALA A 6 22.23 9.69 9.67
C ALA A 6 23.44 9.12 10.42
N ALA A 7 23.47 9.28 11.75
CA ALA A 7 24.59 8.77 12.57
C ALA A 7 24.62 7.24 12.65
N ASN A 8 23.47 6.56 12.53
CA ASN A 8 23.41 5.09 12.49
C ASN A 8 23.81 4.51 11.12
N PHE A 9 23.80 5.32 10.06
CA PHE A 9 24.18 4.85 8.72
C PHE A 9 25.68 4.54 8.59
N GLN A 10 26.54 5.24 9.32
CA GLN A 10 27.99 5.07 9.26
C GLN A 10 28.48 3.76 9.92
N GLN A 11 27.67 3.18 10.81
CA GLN A 11 28.02 1.95 11.54
C GLN A 11 27.66 0.68 10.73
N PHE A 12 26.89 0.82 9.63
CA PHE A 12 26.43 -0.30 8.80
C PHE A 12 27.31 -0.55 7.55
N MET A 13 28.28 0.32 7.28
CA MET A 13 29.20 0.23 6.12
C MET A 13 30.55 -0.36 6.53
N ASP A 14 30.57 -1.45 7.31
CA ASP A 14 31.78 -2.23 7.54
C ASP A 14 31.88 -3.33 6.47
N PRO A 15 32.86 -3.27 5.53
CA PRO A 15 33.02 -4.25 4.44
C PRO A 15 33.37 -5.67 4.91
N GLY A 16 33.74 -5.83 6.17
CA GLY A 16 34.17 -7.11 6.73
C GLY A 16 33.05 -8.07 7.16
N ALA A 17 31.79 -7.63 7.18
CA ALA A 17 30.68 -8.47 7.63
C ALA A 17 30.01 -9.30 6.50
N THR A 18 30.33 -9.01 5.23
CA THR A 18 29.63 -9.60 4.06
C THR A 18 30.24 -10.95 3.62
N GLU A 19 31.45 -11.27 4.01
CA GLU A 19 32.12 -12.51 3.55
C GLU A 19 31.90 -13.76 4.42
N ARG A 20 31.33 -13.63 5.62
CA ARG A 20 31.14 -14.77 6.55
C ARG A 20 29.81 -15.51 6.46
N ASN A 21 28.86 -15.06 5.64
CA ASN A 21 27.51 -15.67 5.55
C ASN A 21 27.22 -16.37 4.21
N MET A 22 28.22 -16.63 3.36
CA MET A 22 27.99 -17.23 2.03
C MET A 22 28.23 -18.75 1.96
N GLU A 23 28.56 -19.42 3.05
CA GLU A 23 28.97 -20.84 3.01
C GLU A 23 27.95 -21.89 3.50
N THR A 24 26.66 -21.55 3.67
CA THR A 24 25.67 -22.59 4.03
C THR A 24 24.28 -22.35 3.42
N LEU A 25 24.20 -22.13 2.11
CA LEU A 25 22.91 -22.29 1.39
C LEU A 25 22.92 -23.61 0.63
N ALA A 26 22.55 -24.69 1.34
CA ALA A 26 22.22 -25.95 0.67
C ALA A 26 21.03 -25.68 -0.29
N PRO A 27 21.01 -26.29 -1.50
CA PRO A 27 19.93 -26.08 -2.43
C PRO A 27 18.61 -26.52 -1.81
N VAL A 28 17.63 -25.58 -1.71
CA VAL A 28 16.27 -25.87 -1.30
C VAL A 28 15.71 -26.90 -2.28
N ARG A 29 15.69 -28.18 -1.89
CA ARG A 29 15.01 -29.24 -2.63
C ARG A 29 13.57 -28.78 -2.85
N ALA A 30 13.18 -28.65 -4.10
CA ALA A 30 11.80 -28.49 -4.48
C ALA A 30 11.01 -29.67 -3.91
N GLN A 31 10.28 -29.46 -2.80
CA GLN A 31 9.40 -30.48 -2.24
C GLN A 31 8.32 -30.76 -3.27
N GLU A 32 8.30 -31.98 -3.81
CA GLU A 32 7.20 -32.43 -4.65
C GLU A 32 5.90 -32.32 -3.84
N LYS A 33 5.01 -31.43 -4.29
CA LYS A 33 3.71 -31.25 -3.67
C LYS A 33 2.91 -32.57 -3.80
N SER A 34 2.44 -33.10 -2.69
CA SER A 34 1.58 -34.31 -2.68
C SER A 34 0.32 -34.11 -3.55
N ALA A 35 -0.24 -35.21 -4.09
CA ALA A 35 -1.45 -35.17 -4.92
C ALA A 35 -2.61 -34.45 -4.21
N GLY A 36 -2.77 -34.62 -2.90
CA GLY A 36 -3.76 -33.91 -2.10
C GLY A 36 -3.49 -32.40 -1.95
N SER A 37 -2.21 -31.97 -2.06
CA SER A 37 -1.87 -30.56 -2.10
C SER A 37 -2.25 -29.92 -3.43
N ARG A 38 -1.98 -30.61 -4.54
CA ARG A 38 -2.35 -30.17 -5.90
C ARG A 38 -3.87 -30.06 -6.06
N PHE A 39 -4.63 -31.03 -5.55
CA PHE A 39 -6.09 -31.01 -5.58
C PHE A 39 -6.66 -29.84 -4.77
N ARG A 40 -6.16 -29.57 -3.57
CA ARG A 40 -6.56 -28.40 -2.76
C ARG A 40 -6.22 -27.07 -3.45
N GLU A 41 -5.08 -27.00 -4.12
CA GLU A 41 -4.69 -25.81 -4.88
C GLU A 41 -5.62 -25.58 -6.09
N LEU A 42 -5.99 -26.65 -6.81
CA LEU A 42 -6.96 -26.59 -7.90
C LEU A 42 -8.35 -26.14 -7.41
N LEU A 43 -8.86 -26.71 -6.32
CA LEU A 43 -10.13 -26.28 -5.72
C LEU A 43 -10.09 -24.81 -5.27
N SER A 44 -8.97 -24.36 -4.70
CA SER A 44 -8.78 -22.98 -4.32
C SER A 44 -8.78 -22.05 -5.54
N LEU A 45 -8.14 -22.47 -6.62
CA LEU A 45 -8.12 -21.73 -7.87
C LEU A 45 -9.51 -21.63 -8.51
N LEU A 46 -10.23 -22.76 -8.60
CA LEU A 46 -11.60 -22.79 -9.13
C LEU A 46 -12.53 -21.89 -8.29
N ARG A 47 -12.43 -21.97 -6.96
CA ARG A 47 -13.19 -21.07 -6.08
C ARG A 47 -12.82 -19.61 -6.31
N ALA A 48 -11.55 -19.28 -6.46
CA ALA A 48 -11.11 -17.91 -6.73
C ALA A 48 -11.72 -17.42 -8.06
N LEU A 49 -11.52 -18.15 -9.17
CA LEU A 49 -11.95 -17.73 -10.49
C LEU A 49 -13.49 -17.67 -10.64
N PHE A 50 -14.23 -18.67 -10.11
CA PHE A 50 -15.68 -18.75 -10.33
C PHE A 50 -16.53 -18.02 -9.29
N PHE A 51 -16.01 -17.77 -8.07
CA PHE A 51 -16.79 -17.11 -7.03
C PHE A 51 -16.17 -15.79 -6.58
N ILE A 52 -14.88 -15.78 -6.21
CA ILE A 52 -14.28 -14.59 -5.61
C ILE A 52 -14.14 -13.49 -6.67
N ASP A 53 -13.58 -13.81 -7.84
CA ASP A 53 -13.35 -12.82 -8.88
C ASP A 53 -14.67 -12.30 -9.46
N LEU A 54 -15.68 -13.17 -9.63
CA LEU A 54 -17.02 -12.77 -10.06
C LEU A 54 -17.69 -11.83 -9.04
N LEU A 55 -17.58 -12.13 -7.75
CA LEU A 55 -18.10 -11.27 -6.69
C LEU A 55 -17.35 -9.95 -6.60
N ILE A 56 -16.02 -9.96 -6.73
CA ILE A 56 -15.21 -8.74 -6.76
C ILE A 56 -15.62 -7.87 -7.95
N TYR A 57 -15.79 -8.47 -9.13
CA TYR A 57 -16.28 -7.76 -10.31
C TYR A 57 -17.66 -7.14 -10.06
N PHE A 58 -18.60 -7.91 -9.51
CA PHE A 58 -19.93 -7.43 -9.15
C PHE A 58 -19.88 -6.25 -8.17
N TYR A 59 -19.11 -6.37 -7.09
CA TYR A 59 -18.92 -5.28 -6.13
C TYR A 59 -18.30 -4.05 -6.79
N THR A 60 -17.35 -4.26 -7.69
CA THR A 60 -16.69 -3.16 -8.41
C THR A 60 -17.66 -2.40 -9.29
N VAL A 61 -18.55 -3.11 -10.00
CA VAL A 61 -19.58 -2.48 -10.83
C VAL A 61 -20.59 -1.70 -9.97
N ILE A 62 -21.13 -2.33 -8.92
CA ILE A 62 -22.15 -1.70 -8.08
C ILE A 62 -21.60 -0.51 -7.30
N CYS A 63 -20.48 -0.71 -6.58
CA CYS A 63 -19.86 0.37 -5.80
C CYS A 63 -19.30 1.47 -6.70
N GLY A 64 -18.79 1.11 -7.88
CA GLY A 64 -18.29 2.06 -8.87
C GLY A 64 -19.42 2.91 -9.44
N ALA A 65 -20.56 2.31 -9.81
CA ALA A 65 -21.74 3.02 -10.28
C ALA A 65 -22.30 3.95 -9.18
N ALA A 66 -22.48 3.44 -7.97
CA ALA A 66 -22.94 4.24 -6.83
C ALA A 66 -22.00 5.42 -6.54
N SER A 67 -20.69 5.19 -6.63
CA SER A 67 -19.66 6.22 -6.46
C SER A 67 -19.76 7.29 -7.54
N LEU A 68 -19.91 6.91 -8.82
CA LEU A 68 -20.05 7.88 -9.92
C LEU A 68 -21.34 8.69 -9.83
N ILE A 69 -22.47 8.05 -9.50
CA ILE A 69 -23.74 8.75 -9.30
C ILE A 69 -23.63 9.73 -8.13
N GLY A 70 -23.15 9.29 -6.97
CA GLY A 70 -22.99 10.14 -5.80
C GLY A 70 -22.00 11.28 -6.02
N SER A 71 -21.05 11.13 -6.95
CA SER A 71 -20.10 12.19 -7.30
C SER A 71 -20.77 13.44 -7.92
N LEU A 72 -22.01 13.33 -8.35
CA LEU A 72 -22.76 14.49 -8.87
C LEU A 72 -23.21 15.42 -7.74
N PHE A 73 -23.31 14.90 -6.51
CA PHE A 73 -23.84 15.61 -5.33
C PHE A 73 -22.77 15.86 -4.26
N ASP A 74 -21.57 15.27 -4.40
CA ASP A 74 -20.48 15.37 -3.43
C ASP A 74 -19.19 15.84 -4.11
N SER A 75 -18.88 17.11 -3.94
CA SER A 75 -17.66 17.73 -4.49
C SER A 75 -16.40 17.41 -3.65
N GLU A 76 -16.57 17.02 -2.37
CA GLU A 76 -15.46 16.71 -1.47
C GLU A 76 -15.00 15.24 -1.57
N GLY A 77 -15.77 14.41 -2.26
CA GLY A 77 -15.46 13.01 -2.46
C GLY A 77 -15.55 12.15 -1.20
N ARG A 78 -16.38 12.54 -0.23
CA ARG A 78 -16.67 11.75 0.97
C ARG A 78 -17.47 10.51 0.63
N TRP A 79 -18.49 10.69 -0.22
CA TRP A 79 -19.31 9.60 -0.71
C TRP A 79 -18.49 8.56 -1.47
N GLN A 80 -17.66 9.02 -2.41
CA GLN A 80 -16.78 8.13 -3.19
C GLN A 80 -15.81 7.36 -2.28
N HIS A 81 -15.25 8.03 -1.27
CA HIS A 81 -14.39 7.38 -0.28
C HIS A 81 -15.18 6.35 0.55
N GLY A 82 -16.43 6.63 0.92
CA GLY A 82 -17.33 5.69 1.58
C GLY A 82 -17.63 4.46 0.72
N CYS A 83 -17.93 4.65 -0.57
CA CYS A 83 -18.12 3.56 -1.53
C CYS A 83 -16.85 2.69 -1.68
N ALA A 84 -15.67 3.34 -1.75
CA ALA A 84 -14.41 2.62 -1.82
C ALA A 84 -14.12 1.81 -0.54
N ARG A 85 -14.45 2.33 0.64
CA ARG A 85 -14.34 1.60 1.91
C ARG A 85 -15.29 0.40 1.97
N LEU A 86 -16.54 0.56 1.54
CA LEU A 86 -17.51 -0.54 1.47
C LEU A 86 -17.03 -1.62 0.50
N TRP A 87 -16.65 -1.24 -0.71
CA TRP A 87 -16.06 -2.12 -1.70
C TRP A 87 -14.87 -2.91 -1.16
N SER A 88 -13.96 -2.21 -0.47
CA SER A 88 -12.78 -2.81 0.14
C SER A 88 -13.13 -3.83 1.23
N ARG A 89 -14.08 -3.50 2.12
CA ARG A 89 -14.55 -4.43 3.16
C ARG A 89 -15.17 -5.69 2.56
N LEU A 90 -15.97 -5.55 1.49
CA LEU A 90 -16.58 -6.68 0.79
C LEU A 90 -15.51 -7.59 0.17
N ILE A 91 -14.49 -7.01 -0.48
CA ILE A 91 -13.37 -7.78 -1.04
C ILE A 91 -12.65 -8.57 0.07
N LEU A 92 -12.22 -7.88 1.14
CA LEU A 92 -11.45 -8.54 2.21
C LEU A 92 -12.26 -9.65 2.88
N LYS A 93 -13.55 -9.43 3.14
CA LYS A 93 -14.46 -10.44 3.73
C LYS A 93 -14.63 -11.64 2.80
N THR A 94 -14.94 -11.42 1.52
CA THR A 94 -15.14 -12.48 0.51
C THR A 94 -13.86 -13.30 0.32
N SER A 95 -12.72 -12.63 0.28
CA SER A 95 -11.41 -13.26 0.13
C SER A 95 -10.89 -13.91 1.42
N ARG A 96 -11.59 -13.76 2.54
CA ARG A 96 -11.18 -14.25 3.88
C ARG A 96 -9.80 -13.72 4.28
N ILE A 97 -9.56 -12.43 4.04
CA ILE A 97 -8.33 -11.74 4.42
C ILE A 97 -8.54 -11.14 5.80
N ARG A 98 -7.66 -11.49 6.74
CA ARG A 98 -7.62 -10.92 8.08
C ARG A 98 -6.55 -9.84 8.16
N LEU A 99 -6.86 -8.73 8.80
CA LEU A 99 -5.92 -7.64 9.01
C LEU A 99 -5.47 -7.61 10.47
N LYS A 100 -4.15 -7.51 10.68
CA LYS A 100 -3.55 -7.14 11.96
C LYS A 100 -3.01 -5.72 11.80
N VAL A 101 -3.57 -4.78 12.53
CA VAL A 101 -3.20 -3.37 12.41
C VAL A 101 -2.63 -2.88 13.73
N GLU A 102 -1.40 -2.34 13.67
CA GLU A 102 -0.71 -1.71 14.78
C GLU A 102 -0.49 -0.22 14.48
N GLY A 103 -0.50 0.63 15.50
CA GLY A 103 -0.14 2.04 15.39
C GLY A 103 -1.25 2.94 14.84
N LEU A 104 -2.52 2.57 14.95
CA LEU A 104 -3.64 3.44 14.55
C LEU A 104 -3.66 4.76 15.32
N GLU A 105 -3.16 4.79 16.54
CA GLU A 105 -2.97 5.96 17.38
C GLU A 105 -1.98 6.98 16.79
N ASN A 106 -1.11 6.55 15.89
CA ASN A 106 -0.16 7.41 15.19
C ASN A 106 -0.78 8.25 14.06
N VAL A 107 -2.09 8.10 13.81
CA VAL A 107 -2.80 8.84 12.76
C VAL A 107 -3.58 10.01 13.33
N PRO A 108 -3.04 11.24 13.31
CA PRO A 108 -3.78 12.45 13.64
C PRO A 108 -4.99 12.64 12.70
N ARG A 109 -6.09 13.15 13.23
CA ARG A 109 -7.33 13.38 12.45
C ARG A 109 -7.57 14.86 12.12
N ASP A 110 -6.73 15.72 12.66
CA ASP A 110 -6.88 17.19 12.67
C ASP A 110 -6.00 17.90 11.62
N ARG A 111 -5.21 17.15 10.87
CA ARG A 111 -4.25 17.72 9.91
C ARG A 111 -4.11 16.87 8.64
N THR A 112 -3.54 17.49 7.62
CA THR A 112 -3.19 16.83 6.35
C THR A 112 -1.98 15.93 6.53
N LEU A 113 -2.04 14.74 5.96
CA LEU A 113 -1.04 13.68 6.12
C LEU A 113 -0.61 13.11 4.77
N ILE A 114 0.64 12.69 4.71
CA ILE A 114 1.17 11.88 3.62
C ILE A 114 1.48 10.49 4.16
N PHE A 115 0.69 9.52 3.78
CA PHE A 115 0.95 8.12 4.07
C PHE A 115 1.89 7.54 3.02
N CYS A 116 2.99 6.95 3.47
CA CYS A 116 4.00 6.36 2.61
C CYS A 116 4.12 4.86 2.91
N ALA A 117 3.67 4.01 1.98
CA ALA A 117 3.63 2.56 2.17
C ALA A 117 4.46 1.82 1.12
N ASN A 118 5.04 0.67 1.49
CA ASN A 118 5.54 -0.29 0.50
C ASN A 118 4.38 -0.92 -0.27
N HIS A 119 4.65 -1.50 -1.45
CA HIS A 119 3.60 -1.95 -2.38
C HIS A 119 3.82 -3.38 -2.91
N PRO A 120 3.68 -4.40 -2.05
CA PRO A 120 3.85 -5.80 -2.46
C PRO A 120 2.68 -6.39 -3.27
N SER A 121 1.48 -5.79 -3.22
CA SER A 121 0.28 -6.37 -3.85
C SER A 121 -0.74 -5.34 -4.31
N ALA A 122 -1.62 -5.72 -5.25
CA ALA A 122 -2.80 -4.93 -5.58
C ALA A 122 -3.80 -4.87 -4.40
N MET A 123 -3.74 -5.81 -3.47
CA MET A 123 -4.57 -5.82 -2.25
C MET A 123 -4.21 -4.72 -1.26
N ASP A 124 -3.06 -4.04 -1.41
CA ASP A 124 -2.69 -2.93 -0.53
C ASP A 124 -3.69 -1.76 -0.64
N ILE A 125 -4.30 -1.58 -1.82
CA ILE A 125 -5.29 -0.52 -2.05
C ILE A 125 -6.56 -0.74 -1.19
N PRO A 126 -7.28 -1.88 -1.29
CA PRO A 126 -8.44 -2.12 -0.42
C PRO A 126 -8.05 -2.23 1.06
N ILE A 127 -6.87 -2.74 1.40
CA ILE A 127 -6.39 -2.81 2.78
C ILE A 127 -6.29 -1.40 3.38
N LEU A 128 -5.65 -0.46 2.70
CA LEU A 128 -5.48 0.91 3.19
C LEU A 128 -6.81 1.66 3.30
N PHE A 129 -7.79 1.42 2.39
CA PHE A 129 -9.13 1.99 2.54
C PHE A 129 -9.84 1.51 3.81
N VAL A 130 -9.60 0.28 4.23
CA VAL A 130 -10.21 -0.28 5.46
C VAL A 130 -9.48 0.20 6.71
N CYS A 131 -8.13 0.22 6.70
CA CYS A 131 -7.31 0.48 7.88
C CYS A 131 -7.24 1.97 8.24
N LEU A 132 -7.10 2.87 7.27
CA LEU A 132 -6.87 4.27 7.59
C LEU A 132 -8.16 4.97 8.05
N PRO A 133 -8.15 5.63 9.23
CA PRO A 133 -9.36 6.22 9.81
C PRO A 133 -9.74 7.58 9.22
N VAL A 134 -8.95 8.11 8.30
CA VAL A 134 -9.13 9.43 7.66
C VAL A 134 -9.43 9.31 6.18
N GLN A 135 -10.01 10.36 5.60
CA GLN A 135 -10.16 10.44 4.15
C GLN A 135 -8.83 10.77 3.49
N PHE A 136 -8.50 10.07 2.41
CA PHE A 136 -7.27 10.27 1.64
C PHE A 136 -7.50 10.07 0.14
N ARG A 137 -6.50 10.44 -0.66
CA ARG A 137 -6.44 10.21 -2.10
C ARG A 137 -5.17 9.47 -2.46
N PHE A 138 -5.22 8.58 -3.45
CA PHE A 138 -4.00 7.99 -3.98
C PHE A 138 -3.32 8.93 -4.97
N VAL A 139 -2.00 9.00 -4.90
CA VAL A 139 -1.18 9.58 -5.96
C VAL A 139 -0.84 8.44 -6.94
N ALA A 140 -1.40 8.51 -8.14
CA ALA A 140 -1.40 7.41 -9.09
C ALA A 140 -0.83 7.83 -10.46
N LYS A 141 -0.33 6.85 -11.23
CA LYS A 141 0.21 7.09 -12.59
C LYS A 141 -0.87 7.69 -13.49
N ARG A 142 -0.54 8.76 -14.20
CA ARG A 142 -1.44 9.49 -15.12
C ARG A 142 -2.15 8.58 -16.12
N SER A 143 -1.47 7.54 -16.63
CA SER A 143 -2.07 6.62 -17.59
C SER A 143 -3.30 5.88 -17.08
N LEU A 144 -3.44 5.66 -15.75
CA LEU A 144 -4.61 5.03 -15.16
C LEU A 144 -5.87 5.88 -15.31
N PHE A 145 -5.72 7.21 -15.38
CA PHE A 145 -6.82 8.14 -15.53
C PHE A 145 -7.40 8.18 -16.97
N ASN A 146 -6.72 7.53 -17.92
CA ASN A 146 -7.18 7.41 -19.32
C ASN A 146 -7.96 6.11 -19.56
N ILE A 147 -8.00 5.19 -18.58
CA ILE A 147 -8.75 3.93 -18.68
C ILE A 147 -10.24 4.24 -18.48
N PRO A 148 -11.13 3.87 -19.42
CA PRO A 148 -12.56 4.07 -19.27
C PRO A 148 -13.08 3.51 -17.93
N PHE A 149 -14.09 4.13 -17.35
CA PHE A 149 -14.68 3.85 -16.03
C PHE A 149 -13.70 4.06 -14.86
N LEU A 150 -12.55 3.40 -14.85
CA LEU A 150 -11.53 3.58 -13.81
C LEU A 150 -11.04 5.03 -13.76
N GLY A 151 -10.67 5.59 -14.91
CA GLY A 151 -10.20 6.96 -15.01
C GLY A 151 -11.27 7.97 -14.59
N TRP A 152 -12.52 7.78 -14.99
CA TRP A 152 -13.63 8.61 -14.56
C TRP A 152 -13.80 8.56 -13.03
N HIS A 153 -13.74 7.35 -12.45
CA HIS A 153 -13.80 7.19 -11.00
C HIS A 153 -12.62 7.90 -10.31
N LEU A 154 -11.39 7.71 -10.79
CA LEU A 154 -10.20 8.35 -10.22
C LEU A 154 -10.29 9.88 -10.25
N TRP A 155 -10.73 10.45 -11.39
CA TRP A 155 -10.93 11.89 -11.52
C TRP A 155 -12.01 12.41 -10.57
N ARG A 156 -13.20 11.78 -10.58
CA ARG A 156 -14.34 12.19 -9.77
C ARG A 156 -14.09 11.99 -8.28
N SER A 157 -13.37 10.95 -7.90
CA SER A 157 -12.96 10.71 -6.50
C SER A 157 -11.81 11.61 -6.05
N GLY A 158 -11.29 12.48 -6.91
CA GLY A 158 -10.25 13.43 -6.56
C GLY A 158 -8.87 12.81 -6.36
N HIS A 159 -8.60 11.61 -6.89
CA HIS A 159 -7.24 11.04 -6.88
C HIS A 159 -6.27 11.94 -7.67
N ILE A 160 -4.99 11.87 -7.38
CA ILE A 160 -3.98 12.79 -7.91
C ILE A 160 -3.17 12.10 -8.99
N PRO A 161 -3.29 12.53 -10.27
CA PRO A 161 -2.47 11.99 -11.34
C PRO A 161 -1.05 12.54 -11.29
N VAL A 162 -0.05 11.66 -11.38
CA VAL A 162 1.36 12.05 -11.51
C VAL A 162 1.94 11.47 -12.78
N GLU A 163 2.60 12.35 -13.57
CA GLU A 163 3.37 11.92 -14.72
C GLU A 163 4.69 11.32 -14.25
N ARG A 164 5.09 10.19 -14.84
CA ARG A 164 6.33 9.49 -14.45
C ARG A 164 7.30 9.31 -15.61
N ASP A 165 6.79 9.43 -16.83
CA ASP A 165 7.51 9.03 -18.02
C ASP A 165 8.20 10.24 -18.72
N LYS A 166 7.86 11.47 -18.33
CA LYS A 166 8.37 12.72 -18.93
C LYS A 166 8.83 13.70 -17.84
N PRO A 167 10.17 13.95 -17.69
CA PRO A 167 10.71 14.73 -16.57
C PRO A 167 10.07 16.11 -16.35
N HIS A 168 9.93 16.92 -17.39
CA HIS A 168 9.30 18.25 -17.26
C HIS A 168 7.83 18.20 -16.84
N LYS A 169 7.06 17.21 -17.34
CA LYS A 169 5.67 17.02 -16.95
C LYS A 169 5.56 16.39 -15.55
N ALA A 170 6.54 15.60 -15.17
CA ALA A 170 6.62 15.00 -13.85
C ALA A 170 6.71 16.10 -12.78
N MET A 171 7.64 17.03 -12.88
CA MET A 171 7.81 18.11 -11.92
C MET A 171 6.55 18.96 -11.79
N LYS A 172 5.96 19.42 -12.91
CA LYS A 172 4.70 20.17 -12.89
C LYS A 172 3.56 19.41 -12.20
N SER A 173 3.46 18.08 -12.43
CA SER A 173 2.42 17.27 -11.79
C SER A 173 2.66 17.08 -10.29
N LEU A 174 3.92 17.04 -9.87
CA LEU A 174 4.30 17.00 -8.45
C LEU A 174 3.98 18.33 -7.74
N ASP A 175 4.25 19.47 -8.36
CA ASP A 175 3.91 20.79 -7.82
C ASP A 175 2.38 20.92 -7.62
N GLN A 176 1.59 20.54 -8.62
CA GLN A 176 0.13 20.51 -8.51
C GLN A 176 -0.38 19.56 -7.40
N ALA A 177 0.28 18.42 -7.24
CA ALA A 177 -0.03 17.49 -6.16
C ALA A 177 0.30 18.09 -4.78
N ALA A 178 1.45 18.76 -4.64
CA ALA A 178 1.83 19.44 -3.41
C ALA A 178 0.86 20.56 -3.02
N GLU A 179 0.35 21.32 -3.99
CA GLU A 179 -0.68 22.34 -3.75
C GLU A 179 -1.98 21.74 -3.21
N ARG A 180 -2.42 20.61 -3.76
CA ARG A 180 -3.61 19.91 -3.27
C ARG A 180 -3.43 19.37 -1.84
N ILE A 181 -2.22 18.90 -1.51
CA ILE A 181 -1.89 18.45 -0.15
C ILE A 181 -1.93 19.64 0.81
N ARG A 182 -1.34 20.79 0.44
CA ARG A 182 -1.42 22.03 1.24
C ARG A 182 -2.85 22.50 1.45
N ALA A 183 -3.73 22.29 0.47
CA ALA A 183 -5.15 22.63 0.57
C ALA A 183 -5.98 21.64 1.43
N GLY A 184 -5.34 20.72 2.17
CA GLY A 184 -6.02 19.83 3.11
C GLY A 184 -6.26 18.41 2.61
N CYS A 185 -5.75 18.03 1.44
CA CYS A 185 -5.95 16.70 0.87
C CYS A 185 -4.88 15.74 1.39
N SER A 186 -5.21 14.86 2.35
CA SER A 186 -4.32 13.77 2.73
C SER A 186 -4.14 12.77 1.59
N VAL A 187 -2.94 12.21 1.46
CA VAL A 187 -2.62 11.31 0.35
C VAL A 187 -1.91 10.03 0.79
N VAL A 188 -2.08 8.98 -0.02
CA VAL A 188 -1.29 7.75 0.07
C VAL A 188 -0.34 7.68 -1.13
N LEU A 189 0.91 7.39 -0.85
CA LEU A 189 1.98 7.20 -1.82
C LEU A 189 2.56 5.79 -1.71
N PHE A 190 2.90 5.22 -2.87
CA PHE A 190 3.74 4.04 -2.98
C PHE A 190 5.06 4.47 -3.63
N PRO A 191 6.10 4.77 -2.85
CA PRO A 191 7.33 5.39 -3.36
C PRO A 191 8.14 4.49 -4.28
N GLU A 192 7.93 3.17 -4.24
CA GLU A 192 8.53 2.21 -5.19
C GLU A 192 8.05 2.47 -6.63
N GLY A 193 6.84 2.99 -6.79
CA GLY A 193 6.23 3.31 -8.09
C GLY A 193 5.69 2.11 -8.87
N HIS A 194 5.92 0.89 -8.41
CA HIS A 194 5.40 -0.37 -8.95
C HIS A 194 5.28 -1.40 -7.84
N ARG A 195 4.54 -2.47 -8.09
CA ARG A 195 4.44 -3.62 -7.16
C ARG A 195 5.72 -4.45 -7.20
N SER A 196 6.14 -4.94 -6.04
CA SER A 196 7.30 -5.85 -5.93
C SER A 196 7.01 -7.18 -6.64
N ARG A 197 7.90 -7.61 -7.53
CA ARG A 197 7.76 -8.88 -8.26
C ARG A 197 8.32 -10.07 -7.50
N ASP A 198 9.39 -9.89 -6.76
CA ASP A 198 10.11 -10.93 -6.01
C ASP A 198 9.76 -10.97 -4.53
N GLY A 199 9.04 -9.96 -4.03
CA GLY A 199 8.67 -9.82 -2.62
C GLY A 199 9.66 -9.00 -1.81
N SER A 200 10.75 -8.53 -2.41
CA SER A 200 11.65 -7.57 -1.78
C SER A 200 11.07 -6.16 -1.85
N MET A 201 11.49 -5.28 -0.95
CA MET A 201 11.14 -3.87 -1.03
C MET A 201 12.09 -3.14 -1.97
N GLY A 202 11.54 -2.58 -3.04
CA GLY A 202 12.28 -1.85 -4.05
C GLY A 202 12.88 -0.53 -3.56
N ALA A 203 13.64 0.12 -4.44
CA ALA A 203 14.15 1.47 -4.18
C ALA A 203 13.01 2.50 -4.19
N PHE A 204 13.07 3.45 -3.27
CA PHE A 204 12.10 4.53 -3.16
C PHE A 204 12.48 5.69 -4.09
N LYS A 205 11.50 6.24 -4.79
CA LYS A 205 11.67 7.38 -5.69
C LYS A 205 11.58 8.69 -4.91
N SER A 206 12.58 9.53 -5.06
CA SER A 206 12.68 10.84 -4.40
C SER A 206 11.51 11.78 -4.67
N GLY A 207 10.87 11.68 -5.84
CA GLY A 207 9.70 12.49 -6.20
C GLY A 207 8.54 12.37 -5.20
N SER A 208 8.36 11.22 -4.53
CA SER A 208 7.37 11.07 -3.47
C SER A 208 7.68 11.95 -2.25
N PHE A 209 8.95 12.12 -1.92
CA PHE A 209 9.41 12.90 -0.78
C PHE A 209 9.53 14.39 -1.10
N TYR A 210 9.75 14.73 -2.37
CA TYR A 210 9.58 16.11 -2.85
C TYR A 210 8.18 16.64 -2.55
N LEU A 211 7.13 15.81 -2.75
CA LEU A 211 5.76 16.18 -2.38
C LEU A 211 5.62 16.52 -0.89
N ALA A 212 6.27 15.74 -0.02
CA ALA A 212 6.22 15.95 1.42
C ALA A 212 6.89 17.27 1.81
N VAL A 213 8.11 17.48 1.34
CA VAL A 213 8.86 18.73 1.61
C VAL A 213 8.12 19.94 1.04
N LYS A 214 7.67 19.87 -0.21
CA LYS A 214 7.01 20.98 -0.89
C LYS A 214 5.65 21.33 -0.26
N SER A 215 4.92 20.36 0.25
CA SER A 215 3.62 20.59 0.91
C SER A 215 3.74 20.96 2.38
N GLY A 216 4.85 20.64 3.06
CA GLY A 216 5.02 20.79 4.50
C GLY A 216 4.19 19.77 5.31
N ALA A 217 3.52 18.81 4.68
CA ALA A 217 2.72 17.81 5.38
C ALA A 217 3.60 16.69 5.95
N PRO A 218 3.40 16.27 7.22
CA PRO A 218 4.18 15.20 7.82
C PRO A 218 3.93 13.86 7.10
N VAL A 219 4.97 13.01 7.10
CA VAL A 219 4.94 11.68 6.49
C VAL A 219 4.66 10.63 7.56
N ILE A 220 3.69 9.76 7.33
CA ILE A 220 3.42 8.58 8.13
C ILE A 220 3.88 7.35 7.34
N PRO A 221 5.00 6.70 7.72
CA PRO A 221 5.42 5.46 7.12
C PRO A 221 4.45 4.33 7.49
N ILE A 222 4.15 3.46 6.52
CA ILE A 222 3.31 2.28 6.73
C ILE A 222 4.04 1.06 6.18
N THR A 223 4.21 0.04 7.02
CA THR A 223 4.71 -1.27 6.59
C THR A 223 3.55 -2.20 6.33
N ILE A 224 3.53 -2.82 5.14
CA ILE A 224 2.55 -3.85 4.75
C ILE A 224 3.31 -5.15 4.52
N SER A 225 2.94 -6.21 5.27
CA SER A 225 3.54 -7.55 5.15
C SER A 225 2.45 -8.59 4.92
N GLY A 226 2.73 -9.61 4.09
CA GLY A 226 1.79 -10.71 3.80
C GLY A 226 0.79 -10.47 2.67
N SER A 227 0.61 -9.26 2.16
CA SER A 227 -0.36 -8.98 1.09
C SER A 227 0.00 -9.66 -0.24
N ARG A 228 1.29 -9.87 -0.52
CA ARG A 228 1.77 -10.62 -1.68
C ARG A 228 1.41 -12.11 -1.61
N ALA A 229 1.42 -12.72 -0.43
CA ALA A 229 0.98 -14.10 -0.23
C ALA A 229 -0.51 -14.26 -0.55
N VAL A 230 -1.31 -13.23 -0.26
CA VAL A 230 -2.75 -13.18 -0.56
C VAL A 230 -2.99 -13.01 -2.06
N LEU A 231 -2.31 -12.08 -2.72
CA LEU A 231 -2.43 -11.84 -4.16
C LEU A 231 -1.07 -11.43 -4.73
N LYS A 232 -0.46 -12.35 -5.47
CA LYS A 232 0.80 -12.08 -6.18
C LYS A 232 0.58 -11.05 -7.30
N PRO A 233 1.58 -10.22 -7.61
CA PRO A 233 1.55 -9.41 -8.84
C PRO A 233 1.25 -10.29 -10.06
N ASP A 234 0.46 -9.75 -10.98
CA ASP A 234 0.08 -10.41 -12.24
C ASP A 234 -0.70 -11.74 -12.09
N SER A 235 -1.28 -11.98 -10.90
CA SER A 235 -2.17 -13.11 -10.60
C SER A 235 -3.58 -12.61 -10.32
N LEU A 236 -4.58 -13.40 -10.75
CA LEU A 236 -5.99 -13.24 -10.35
C LEU A 236 -6.35 -14.17 -9.18
N HIS A 237 -5.44 -15.05 -8.76
CA HIS A 237 -5.71 -16.03 -7.71
C HIS A 237 -5.59 -15.42 -6.33
N VAL A 238 -6.71 -14.93 -5.79
CA VAL A 238 -6.79 -14.43 -4.41
C VAL A 238 -6.84 -15.60 -3.42
N ARG A 239 -5.93 -15.59 -2.46
CA ARG A 239 -5.83 -16.60 -1.39
C ARG A 239 -6.26 -16.01 -0.06
N PRO A 240 -6.90 -16.78 0.83
CA PRO A 240 -7.09 -16.38 2.21
C PRO A 240 -5.74 -16.18 2.90
N GLY A 241 -5.68 -15.26 3.84
CA GLY A 241 -4.44 -15.02 4.58
C GLY A 241 -4.56 -13.92 5.61
N VAL A 242 -3.45 -13.69 6.30
CA VAL A 242 -3.29 -12.59 7.25
C VAL A 242 -2.37 -11.56 6.63
N VAL A 243 -2.76 -10.29 6.73
CA VAL A 243 -1.92 -9.16 6.33
C VAL A 243 -1.68 -8.29 7.55
N GLU A 244 -0.42 -8.02 7.82
CA GLU A 244 0.01 -7.18 8.92
C GLU A 244 0.29 -5.76 8.39
N ILE A 245 -0.25 -4.78 9.09
CA ILE A 245 -0.11 -3.36 8.77
C ILE A 245 0.43 -2.67 10.01
N ILE A 246 1.59 -2.02 9.87
CA ILE A 246 2.20 -1.25 10.95
C ILE A 246 2.25 0.21 10.51
N ILE A 247 1.53 1.06 11.23
CA ILE A 247 1.50 2.49 11.03
C ILE A 247 2.51 3.11 12.02
N HIS A 248 3.60 3.60 11.47
CA HIS A 248 4.69 4.16 12.29
C HIS A 248 4.36 5.59 12.75
N PRO A 249 5.05 6.08 13.79
CA PRO A 249 4.99 7.48 14.17
C PRO A 249 5.33 8.41 13.01
N GLN A 250 4.67 9.55 12.95
CA GLN A 250 4.88 10.56 11.91
C GLN A 250 6.31 11.09 11.91
N ILE A 251 6.81 11.41 10.73
CA ILE A 251 8.07 12.11 10.51
C ILE A 251 7.72 13.55 10.09
N SER A 252 8.19 14.54 10.85
CA SER A 252 7.97 15.94 10.52
C SER A 252 8.75 16.34 9.28
N THR A 253 8.15 17.18 8.47
CA THR A 253 8.80 17.85 7.32
C THR A 253 9.05 19.32 7.57
N GLU A 254 8.78 19.79 8.76
CA GLU A 254 8.99 21.19 9.18
C GLU A 254 10.47 21.56 9.09
N GLY A 255 10.77 22.66 8.43
CA GLY A 255 12.13 23.15 8.21
C GLY A 255 12.94 22.40 7.16
N LEU A 256 12.37 21.35 6.51
CA LEU A 256 13.05 20.65 5.44
C LEU A 256 12.99 21.44 4.13
N THR A 257 14.09 21.37 3.39
CA THR A 257 14.25 21.94 2.06
C THR A 257 14.32 20.84 0.98
N VAL A 258 14.40 21.23 -0.26
CA VAL A 258 14.52 20.27 -1.39
C VAL A 258 15.82 19.44 -1.29
N ASP A 259 16.85 19.97 -0.66
CA ASP A 259 18.12 19.27 -0.44
C ASP A 259 17.97 18.10 0.55
N ASP A 260 16.97 18.15 1.43
CA ASP A 260 16.68 17.12 2.44
C ASP A 260 15.84 15.95 1.91
N VAL A 261 15.36 16.04 0.66
CA VAL A 261 14.47 15.03 0.04
C VAL A 261 15.06 13.62 0.09
N ASN A 262 16.36 13.46 -0.19
CA ASN A 262 17.02 12.16 -0.18
C ASN A 262 17.17 11.61 1.24
N SER A 263 17.48 12.48 2.22
CA SER A 263 17.58 12.11 3.64
C SER A 263 16.22 11.67 4.20
N LEU A 264 15.15 12.40 3.85
CA LEU A 264 13.78 12.01 4.22
C LEU A 264 13.39 10.67 3.58
N CYS A 265 13.74 10.46 2.31
CA CYS A 265 13.51 9.20 1.60
C CYS A 265 14.19 8.02 2.30
N ALA A 266 15.47 8.16 2.66
CA ALA A 266 16.21 7.13 3.38
C ALA A 266 15.60 6.84 4.76
N CYS A 267 15.26 7.87 5.51
CA CYS A 267 14.65 7.74 6.84
C CYS A 267 13.29 6.99 6.79
N VAL A 268 12.42 7.36 5.85
CA VAL A 268 11.12 6.68 5.69
C VAL A 268 11.32 5.23 5.26
N ARG A 269 12.23 4.97 4.32
CA ARG A 269 12.52 3.61 3.86
C ARG A 269 13.06 2.73 4.98
N GLU A 270 14.00 3.22 5.76
CA GLU A 270 14.55 2.50 6.92
C GLU A 270 13.46 2.18 7.94
N ARG A 271 12.56 3.14 8.22
CA ARG A 271 11.45 2.93 9.13
C ARG A 271 10.51 1.81 8.66
N ILE A 272 10.19 1.77 7.37
CA ILE A 272 9.35 0.70 6.80
C ILE A 272 10.10 -0.64 6.84
N LEU A 273 11.39 -0.66 6.45
CA LEU A 273 12.23 -1.87 6.45
C LEU A 273 12.38 -2.48 7.84
N SER A 274 12.46 -1.66 8.89
CA SER A 274 12.69 -2.14 10.26
C SER A 274 11.62 -3.12 10.77
N ARG A 275 10.43 -3.12 10.14
CA ARG A 275 9.32 -4.01 10.48
C ARG A 275 8.80 -4.80 9.29
N PHE A 276 9.44 -4.67 8.13
CA PHE A 276 9.03 -5.39 6.92
C PHE A 276 9.45 -6.86 6.99
N GLN A 277 8.47 -7.74 6.75
CA GLN A 277 8.68 -9.17 6.63
C GLN A 277 8.42 -9.59 5.17
N PRO A 278 9.46 -9.96 4.40
CA PRO A 278 9.32 -10.24 2.96
C PRO A 278 8.43 -11.44 2.65
N GLU A 279 8.34 -12.44 3.52
CA GLU A 279 7.42 -13.57 3.39
C GLU A 279 6.84 -13.95 4.77
N VAL A 280 5.54 -13.75 4.93
CA VAL A 280 4.82 -14.48 5.98
C VAL A 280 4.41 -15.82 5.37
N VAL A 281 5.03 -16.88 5.83
CA VAL A 281 4.62 -18.25 5.49
C VAL A 281 3.12 -18.37 5.75
N ALA A 282 2.38 -18.91 4.79
CA ALA A 282 0.94 -19.06 4.86
C ALA A 282 0.52 -19.60 6.25
N ALA A 283 -0.31 -18.84 6.97
CA ALA A 283 -0.85 -19.27 8.26
C ALA A 283 -1.59 -20.59 8.11
N PRO A 284 -1.51 -21.48 9.11
CA PRO A 284 -2.26 -22.74 9.10
C PRO A 284 -3.77 -22.48 8.94
N PRO A 285 -4.53 -23.46 8.42
CA PRO A 285 -5.96 -23.30 8.24
C PRO A 285 -6.62 -22.98 9.57
N LEU A 286 -7.49 -21.97 9.54
CA LEU A 286 -8.22 -21.43 10.67
C LEU A 286 -8.95 -22.54 11.44
N SER A 287 -8.66 -22.71 12.74
CA SER A 287 -9.56 -23.36 13.68
C SER A 287 -10.82 -22.49 13.82
N ALA A 288 -11.99 -23.13 13.88
CA ALA A 288 -13.30 -22.48 13.82
C ALA A 288 -13.69 -21.66 15.07
N ASP A 289 -12.74 -21.27 15.94
CA ASP A 289 -13.06 -20.85 17.30
C ASP A 289 -12.63 -19.42 17.71
N ASP A 290 -12.46 -18.50 16.76
CA ASP A 290 -12.19 -17.10 17.13
C ASP A 290 -13.30 -16.15 16.64
N SER A 291 -14.43 -16.12 17.38
CA SER A 291 -15.56 -15.21 17.18
C SER A 291 -15.42 -13.86 17.92
N HIS A 292 -14.23 -13.29 18.00
CA HIS A 292 -14.07 -11.93 18.51
C HIS A 292 -13.71 -10.96 17.37
N HIS A 293 -14.72 -10.24 16.92
CA HIS A 293 -14.59 -9.09 16.01
C HIS A 293 -14.43 -7.81 16.86
N PRO A 294 -13.40 -6.99 16.59
CA PRO A 294 -13.24 -5.69 17.25
C PRO A 294 -13.95 -4.54 16.52
N PHE A 295 -15.00 -4.79 15.71
CA PHE A 295 -15.77 -3.74 15.05
C PHE A 295 -17.26 -4.03 15.10
N SER A 296 -17.90 -3.62 16.17
CA SER A 296 -19.33 -3.30 16.24
C SER A 296 -19.54 -1.79 16.07
#